data_13936287e122256a220da9c63565972c
#
_entry.id   13936287e122256a220da9c63565972c
#
_cell.length_a   1.000
_cell.length_b   1.000
_cell.length_c   1.000
_cell.angle_alpha   90.00
_cell.angle_beta   90.00
_cell.angle_gamma   90.00
#
_symmetry.space_group_name_H-M   'P 1'
#
loop_
_entity.id
_entity.type
_entity.pdbx_description
1 polymer ?
#
loop_
_entity_poly.entity_id
_entity_poly.type
_entity_poly.pdbx_seq_one_letter_code
_entity_poly.pdbx_strand_id
1 'polypeptide(L)'
;MAQRQYTNDRATDFNAILTQIKASKPDVVFFGGMDAVAGPMLRQMKALGITSKLMAGDGVCSEKLVDLAGDALGNNQVYCAIAGGVLEANKKASEEFQKNYQKRFGTVVQIYAPYAYDAVMTLADAMQQANSANPDVYLPYLQKIHHKGIMGDIAFDAKGDIKDGVLSLYTYQNGKRTLINVLQ
;
A
#
# COMPACT_ATOMS: atom_id res chain seq x y z
N MET A 1 18.25 -11.50 -10.15
CA MET A 1 16.91 -11.44 -10.75
C MET A 1 16.92 -12.37 -11.97
N ALA A 2 16.09 -13.41 -11.97
CA ALA A 2 16.10 -14.42 -13.04
C ALA A 2 15.47 -13.89 -14.35
N GLN A 3 14.39 -13.11 -14.25
CA GLN A 3 13.65 -12.63 -15.41
C GLN A 3 12.86 -11.36 -15.07
N ARG A 4 12.64 -10.48 -16.04
CA ARG A 4 11.73 -9.34 -15.98
C ARG A 4 10.76 -9.40 -17.14
N GLN A 5 9.46 -9.20 -16.84
CA GLN A 5 8.40 -9.12 -17.83
C GLN A 5 7.59 -7.85 -17.60
N TYR A 6 6.86 -7.42 -18.62
CA TYR A 6 6.06 -6.20 -18.59
C TYR A 6 4.61 -6.51 -18.91
N THR A 7 3.71 -5.83 -18.24
CA THR A 7 2.27 -5.84 -18.47
C THR A 7 1.72 -4.43 -18.33
N ASN A 8 0.41 -4.27 -18.39
CA ASN A 8 -0.26 -2.98 -18.21
C ASN A 8 -1.49 -3.11 -17.27
N ASP A 9 -2.05 -1.99 -16.90
CA ASP A 9 -3.16 -1.86 -15.94
C ASP A 9 -4.52 -2.37 -16.45
N ARG A 10 -4.62 -2.69 -17.75
CA ARG A 10 -5.83 -3.21 -18.41
C ARG A 10 -5.68 -4.68 -18.83
N ALA A 11 -4.54 -5.28 -18.59
CA ALA A 11 -4.30 -6.66 -18.94
C ALA A 11 -5.18 -7.60 -18.11
N THR A 12 -5.79 -8.56 -18.76
CA THR A 12 -6.61 -9.61 -18.15
C THR A 12 -6.09 -11.01 -18.44
N ASP A 13 -5.19 -11.15 -19.41
CA ASP A 13 -4.53 -12.41 -19.75
C ASP A 13 -3.01 -12.31 -19.56
N PHE A 14 -2.49 -13.18 -18.72
CA PHE A 14 -1.08 -13.26 -18.34
C PHE A 14 -0.45 -14.60 -18.69
N ASN A 15 -1.17 -15.48 -19.41
CA ASN A 15 -0.73 -16.85 -19.65
C ASN A 15 0.65 -16.93 -20.34
N ALA A 16 0.90 -16.07 -21.33
CA ALA A 16 2.19 -16.04 -22.04
C ALA A 16 3.33 -15.65 -21.09
N ILE A 17 3.15 -14.57 -20.33
CA ILE A 17 4.14 -14.07 -19.36
C ILE A 17 4.36 -15.09 -18.24
N LEU A 18 3.29 -15.63 -17.69
CA LEU A 18 3.34 -16.58 -16.58
C LEU A 18 3.96 -17.92 -17.02
N THR A 19 3.75 -18.35 -18.25
CA THR A 19 4.41 -19.56 -18.81
C THR A 19 5.92 -19.37 -18.88
N GLN A 20 6.39 -18.20 -19.30
CA GLN A 20 7.81 -17.89 -19.31
C GLN A 20 8.39 -17.83 -17.88
N ILE A 21 7.67 -17.18 -16.95
CA ILE A 21 8.06 -17.13 -15.53
C ILE A 21 8.14 -18.55 -14.96
N LYS A 22 7.14 -19.39 -15.22
CA LYS A 22 7.13 -20.79 -14.76
C LYS A 22 8.35 -21.58 -15.23
N ALA A 23 8.80 -21.37 -16.46
CA ALA A 23 9.98 -22.06 -17.00
C ALA A 23 11.26 -21.75 -16.21
N SER A 24 11.38 -20.56 -15.61
CA SER A 24 12.52 -20.18 -14.78
C SER A 24 12.42 -20.66 -13.32
N LYS A 25 11.30 -21.27 -12.91
CA LYS A 25 11.04 -21.83 -11.58
C LYS A 25 11.45 -20.89 -10.43
N PRO A 26 11.00 -19.63 -10.40
CA PRO A 26 11.39 -18.71 -9.33
C PRO A 26 10.67 -19.09 -8.02
N ASP A 27 11.32 -18.83 -6.87
CA ASP A 27 10.68 -18.95 -5.56
C ASP A 27 9.68 -17.80 -5.32
N VAL A 28 9.99 -16.63 -5.88
CA VAL A 28 9.23 -15.40 -5.70
C VAL A 28 9.02 -14.70 -7.03
N VAL A 29 7.81 -14.20 -7.24
CA VAL A 29 7.44 -13.27 -8.32
C VAL A 29 7.12 -11.93 -7.69
N PHE A 30 7.88 -10.88 -8.03
CA PHE A 30 7.53 -9.51 -7.63
C PHE A 30 6.62 -8.87 -8.70
N PHE A 31 5.50 -8.32 -8.26
CA PHE A 31 4.54 -7.62 -9.12
C PHE A 31 4.39 -6.17 -8.68
N GLY A 32 4.75 -5.25 -9.57
CA GLY A 32 4.56 -3.80 -9.38
C GLY A 32 3.28 -3.33 -10.07
N GLY A 33 2.15 -3.44 -9.38
CA GLY A 33 0.84 -3.03 -9.92
C GLY A 33 -0.24 -3.02 -8.84
N MET A 34 -1.51 -3.08 -9.28
CA MET A 34 -2.68 -2.95 -8.42
C MET A 34 -3.43 -4.28 -8.28
N ASP A 35 -4.26 -4.37 -7.25
CA ASP A 35 -5.09 -5.54 -6.91
C ASP A 35 -6.00 -6.01 -8.06
N ALA A 36 -6.58 -5.07 -8.82
CA ALA A 36 -7.43 -5.38 -9.98
C ALA A 36 -6.72 -6.22 -11.06
N VAL A 37 -5.40 -6.08 -11.18
CA VAL A 37 -4.56 -6.86 -12.09
C VAL A 37 -3.98 -8.09 -11.40
N ALA A 38 -3.59 -7.96 -10.12
CA ALA A 38 -3.02 -9.06 -9.35
C ALA A 38 -4.01 -10.21 -9.10
N GLY A 39 -5.29 -9.91 -8.88
CA GLY A 39 -6.32 -10.93 -8.67
C GLY A 39 -6.45 -11.91 -9.84
N PRO A 40 -6.72 -11.45 -11.08
CA PRO A 40 -6.70 -12.29 -12.28
C PRO A 40 -5.36 -13.01 -12.50
N MET A 41 -4.23 -12.34 -12.22
CA MET A 41 -2.90 -12.95 -12.34
C MET A 41 -2.74 -14.13 -11.38
N LEU A 42 -3.16 -14.01 -10.13
CA LEU A 42 -3.14 -15.09 -9.13
C LEU A 42 -3.98 -16.30 -9.58
N ARG A 43 -5.17 -16.05 -10.15
CA ARG A 43 -5.99 -17.14 -10.69
C ARG A 43 -5.28 -17.90 -11.81
N GLN A 44 -4.60 -17.17 -12.70
CA GLN A 44 -3.84 -17.79 -13.79
C GLN A 44 -2.56 -18.48 -13.29
N MET A 45 -1.88 -17.93 -12.29
CA MET A 45 -0.77 -18.62 -11.61
C MET A 45 -1.21 -19.97 -11.04
N LYS A 46 -2.37 -20.00 -10.36
CA LYS A 46 -2.95 -21.25 -9.83
C LYS A 46 -3.29 -22.22 -10.95
N ALA A 47 -3.98 -21.78 -12.00
CA ALA A 47 -4.35 -22.61 -13.14
C ALA A 47 -3.14 -23.22 -13.85
N LEU A 48 -2.04 -22.46 -13.94
CA LEU A 48 -0.77 -22.92 -14.51
C LEU A 48 0.07 -23.75 -13.52
N GLY A 49 -0.36 -23.94 -12.28
CA GLY A 49 0.40 -24.68 -11.26
C GLY A 49 1.68 -23.96 -10.83
N ILE A 50 1.70 -22.64 -10.84
CA ILE A 50 2.82 -21.82 -10.35
C ILE A 50 2.69 -21.70 -8.83
N THR A 51 3.66 -22.20 -8.09
CA THR A 51 3.66 -22.21 -6.62
C THR A 51 4.52 -21.09 -6.01
N SER A 52 5.18 -20.30 -6.85
CA SER A 52 5.96 -19.13 -6.40
C SER A 52 5.13 -18.20 -5.55
N LYS A 53 5.74 -17.60 -4.51
CA LYS A 53 5.10 -16.54 -3.74
C LYS A 53 4.97 -15.28 -4.60
N LEU A 54 3.86 -14.55 -4.45
CA LEU A 54 3.73 -13.23 -5.05
C LEU A 54 4.11 -12.17 -4.01
N MET A 55 5.10 -11.33 -4.34
CA MET A 55 5.43 -10.14 -3.56
C MET A 55 4.99 -8.89 -4.31
N ALA A 56 4.47 -7.91 -3.60
CA ALA A 56 3.98 -6.67 -4.20
C ALA A 56 4.08 -5.47 -3.25
N GLY A 57 3.86 -4.29 -3.80
CA GLY A 57 3.67 -3.06 -3.04
C GLY A 57 2.24 -2.92 -2.48
N ASP A 58 1.96 -1.73 -2.01
CA ASP A 58 0.69 -1.34 -1.38
C ASP A 58 -0.53 -1.48 -2.30
N GLY A 59 -0.36 -1.26 -3.60
CA GLY A 59 -1.42 -1.38 -4.59
C GLY A 59 -2.09 -2.76 -4.67
N VAL A 60 -1.42 -3.81 -4.22
CA VAL A 60 -1.97 -5.18 -4.13
C VAL A 60 -2.50 -5.48 -2.72
N CYS A 61 -2.09 -4.71 -1.72
CA CYS A 61 -2.33 -4.96 -0.31
C CYS A 61 -3.75 -4.58 0.17
N SER A 62 -4.77 -4.77 -0.64
CA SER A 62 -6.16 -4.40 -0.36
C SER A 62 -6.99 -5.57 0.16
N GLU A 63 -8.06 -5.29 0.90
CA GLU A 63 -9.05 -6.31 1.25
C GLU A 63 -9.78 -6.87 0.02
N LYS A 64 -9.89 -6.07 -1.06
CA LYS A 64 -10.53 -6.48 -2.32
C LYS A 64 -9.79 -7.59 -3.04
N LEU A 65 -8.49 -7.77 -2.77
CA LEU A 65 -7.72 -8.86 -3.38
C LEU A 65 -8.33 -10.23 -3.07
N VAL A 66 -8.97 -10.37 -1.89
CA VAL A 66 -9.66 -11.61 -1.48
C VAL A 66 -10.75 -11.99 -2.50
N ASP A 67 -11.60 -11.03 -2.85
CA ASP A 67 -12.68 -11.23 -3.82
C ASP A 67 -12.14 -11.39 -5.24
N LEU A 68 -11.14 -10.59 -5.61
CA LEU A 68 -10.55 -10.59 -6.96
C LEU A 68 -9.79 -11.86 -7.30
N ALA A 69 -9.10 -12.44 -6.32
CA ALA A 69 -8.33 -13.68 -6.50
C ALA A 69 -9.14 -14.93 -6.17
N GLY A 70 -10.17 -14.80 -5.31
CA GLY A 70 -11.01 -15.92 -4.88
C GLY A 70 -10.19 -17.05 -4.27
N ASP A 71 -10.49 -18.27 -4.68
CA ASP A 71 -9.81 -19.48 -4.20
C ASP A 71 -8.35 -19.63 -4.65
N ALA A 72 -7.86 -18.73 -5.51
CA ALA A 72 -6.46 -18.65 -5.87
C ALA A 72 -5.61 -17.94 -4.81
N LEU A 73 -6.23 -17.23 -3.87
CA LEU A 73 -5.54 -16.60 -2.74
C LEU A 73 -5.34 -17.61 -1.61
N GLY A 74 -4.30 -18.42 -1.72
CA GLY A 74 -3.90 -19.34 -0.66
C GLY A 74 -3.27 -18.63 0.55
N ASN A 75 -3.28 -19.30 1.71
CA ASN A 75 -2.59 -18.81 2.90
C ASN A 75 -1.10 -18.61 2.63
N ASN A 76 -0.58 -17.42 2.98
CA ASN A 76 0.81 -17.05 2.77
C ASN A 76 1.28 -17.16 1.30
N GLN A 77 0.37 -16.98 0.35
CA GLN A 77 0.67 -16.97 -1.08
C GLN A 77 1.12 -15.59 -1.54
N VAL A 78 0.54 -14.54 -1.00
CA VAL A 78 0.84 -13.14 -1.32
C VAL A 78 1.48 -12.47 -0.11
N TYR A 79 2.54 -11.72 -0.37
CA TYR A 79 3.18 -10.81 0.57
C TYR A 79 3.16 -9.41 -0.02
N CYS A 80 2.76 -8.44 0.76
CA CYS A 80 2.71 -7.05 0.29
C CYS A 80 3.14 -6.08 1.39
N ALA A 81 3.76 -4.97 0.98
CA ALA A 81 4.23 -3.94 1.89
C ALA A 81 3.41 -2.66 1.72
N ILE A 82 3.03 -2.06 2.83
CA ILE A 82 2.37 -0.76 2.88
C ILE A 82 3.32 0.21 3.58
N ALA A 83 3.56 1.37 2.97
CA ALA A 83 4.28 2.45 3.63
C ALA A 83 3.48 2.95 4.84
N GLY A 84 4.16 3.15 5.95
CA GLY A 84 3.53 3.50 7.22
C GLY A 84 3.01 2.28 7.99
N GLY A 85 2.38 2.56 9.10
CA GLY A 85 1.78 1.58 9.98
C GLY A 85 1.16 2.30 11.16
N VAL A 86 0.12 1.73 11.77
CA VAL A 86 -0.43 2.26 13.00
C VAL A 86 0.48 1.82 14.14
N LEU A 87 1.42 2.67 14.50
CA LEU A 87 2.17 2.50 15.74
C LEU A 87 1.21 2.59 16.93
N GLU A 88 1.50 1.90 18.01
CA GLU A 88 0.64 1.86 19.20
C GLU A 88 0.29 3.28 19.70
N ALA A 89 1.25 4.21 19.59
CA ALA A 89 1.05 5.63 19.93
C ALA A 89 -0.07 6.33 19.13
N ASN A 90 -0.33 5.87 17.90
CA ASN A 90 -1.30 6.51 16.99
C ASN A 90 -2.62 5.73 16.88
N LYS A 91 -2.75 4.59 17.56
CA LYS A 91 -3.92 3.72 17.50
C LYS A 91 -5.23 4.46 17.83
N LYS A 92 -5.23 5.26 18.89
CA LYS A 92 -6.40 6.04 19.30
C LYS A 92 -6.83 7.05 18.22
N ALA A 93 -5.88 7.77 17.63
CA ALA A 93 -6.17 8.74 16.56
C ALA A 93 -6.71 8.06 15.31
N SER A 94 -6.14 6.90 14.94
CA SER A 94 -6.61 6.09 13.82
C SER A 94 -8.03 5.54 14.04
N GLU A 95 -8.34 5.03 15.22
CA GLU A 95 -9.69 4.54 15.57
C GLU A 95 -10.72 5.67 15.54
N GLU A 96 -10.38 6.85 16.06
CA GLU A 96 -11.24 8.03 16.04
C GLU A 96 -11.50 8.52 14.61
N PHE A 97 -10.45 8.55 13.77
CA PHE A 97 -10.60 8.88 12.36
C PHE A 97 -11.55 7.91 11.65
N GLN A 98 -11.37 6.60 11.84
CA GLN A 98 -12.24 5.58 11.24
C GLN A 98 -13.70 5.76 11.65
N LYS A 99 -13.96 6.00 12.95
CA LYS A 99 -15.30 6.24 13.47
C LYS A 99 -15.95 7.50 12.88
N ASN A 100 -15.19 8.60 12.80
CA ASN A 100 -15.66 9.87 12.25
C ASN A 100 -15.92 9.77 10.75
N TYR A 101 -15.05 9.06 10.02
CA TYR A 101 -15.22 8.80 8.60
C TYR A 101 -16.48 7.97 8.33
N GLN A 102 -16.66 6.86 9.04
CA GLN A 102 -17.84 6.02 8.95
C GLN A 102 -19.13 6.82 9.26
N LYS A 103 -19.12 7.64 10.29
CA LYS A 103 -20.25 8.49 10.66
C LYS A 103 -20.60 9.50 9.57
N ARG A 104 -19.57 10.09 8.92
CA ARG A 104 -19.76 11.14 7.92
C ARG A 104 -20.15 10.61 6.55
N PHE A 105 -19.55 9.50 6.12
CA PHE A 105 -19.66 9.00 4.75
C PHE A 105 -20.45 7.69 4.62
N GLY A 106 -20.82 7.04 5.72
CA GLY A 106 -21.59 5.79 5.72
C GLY A 106 -20.82 4.58 5.18
N THR A 107 -19.51 4.70 5.00
CA THR A 107 -18.67 3.65 4.43
C THR A 107 -17.37 3.45 5.23
N VAL A 108 -16.77 2.28 5.09
CA VAL A 108 -15.52 1.92 5.76
C VAL A 108 -14.34 2.68 5.14
N VAL A 109 -13.40 3.10 5.99
CA VAL A 109 -12.16 3.75 5.58
C VAL A 109 -11.38 2.83 4.65
N GLN A 110 -11.00 3.34 3.48
CA GLN A 110 -10.12 2.65 2.55
C GLN A 110 -8.65 2.92 2.90
N ILE A 111 -7.76 2.06 2.41
CA ILE A 111 -6.34 2.03 2.77
C ILE A 111 -5.61 3.37 2.64
N TYR A 112 -5.94 4.18 1.63
CA TYR A 112 -5.26 5.46 1.38
C TYR A 112 -5.90 6.67 2.06
N ALA A 113 -7.12 6.54 2.60
CA ALA A 113 -7.86 7.68 3.14
C ALA A 113 -7.14 8.41 4.30
N PRO A 114 -6.55 7.73 5.30
CA PRO A 114 -5.83 8.42 6.36
C PRO A 114 -4.56 9.12 5.85
N TYR A 115 -3.86 8.54 4.88
CA TYR A 115 -2.66 9.16 4.29
C TYR A 115 -3.02 10.41 3.48
N ALA A 116 -4.10 10.36 2.69
CA ALA A 116 -4.58 11.52 1.95
C ALA A 116 -5.02 12.64 2.90
N TYR A 117 -5.67 12.29 4.00
CA TYR A 117 -6.04 13.26 5.04
C TYR A 117 -4.79 13.91 5.64
N ASP A 118 -3.82 13.12 6.09
CA ASP A 118 -2.59 13.63 6.68
C ASP A 118 -1.80 14.50 5.69
N ALA A 119 -1.74 14.11 4.41
CA ALA A 119 -1.08 14.91 3.37
C ALA A 119 -1.74 16.30 3.20
N VAL A 120 -3.08 16.35 3.15
CA VAL A 120 -3.81 17.62 3.04
C VAL A 120 -3.62 18.48 4.28
N MET A 121 -3.67 17.88 5.48
CA MET A 121 -3.48 18.61 6.73
C MET A 121 -2.06 19.12 6.89
N THR A 122 -1.06 18.36 6.46
CA THR A 122 0.35 18.78 6.43
C THR A 122 0.55 19.99 5.51
N LEU A 123 -0.06 19.97 4.31
CA LEU A 123 -0.03 21.11 3.40
C LEU A 123 -0.72 22.34 3.98
N ALA A 124 -1.91 22.16 4.59
CA ALA A 124 -2.67 23.25 5.21
C ALA A 124 -1.88 23.91 6.35
N ASP A 125 -1.20 23.10 7.17
CA ASP A 125 -0.34 23.57 8.26
C ASP A 125 0.85 24.38 7.70
N ALA A 126 1.52 23.89 6.66
CA ALA A 126 2.59 24.64 5.98
C ALA A 126 2.11 25.97 5.39
N MET A 127 0.93 25.99 4.74
CA MET A 127 0.30 27.19 4.21
C MET A 127 -0.05 28.18 5.32
N GLN A 128 -0.55 27.70 6.45
CA GLN A 128 -0.87 28.52 7.60
C GLN A 128 0.39 29.15 8.21
N GLN A 129 1.47 28.39 8.39
CA GLN A 129 2.74 28.89 8.87
C GLN A 129 3.37 29.92 7.92
N ALA A 130 3.21 29.72 6.62
CA ALA A 130 3.66 30.65 5.58
C ALA A 130 2.75 31.88 5.40
N ASN A 131 1.55 31.87 5.98
CA ASN A 131 0.47 32.81 5.72
C ASN A 131 0.21 33.00 4.21
N SER A 132 0.31 31.92 3.43
CA SER A 132 0.19 31.93 1.96
C SER A 132 -0.17 30.55 1.40
N ALA A 133 -1.06 30.53 0.41
CA ALA A 133 -1.36 29.32 -0.38
C ALA A 133 -0.51 29.24 -1.67
N ASN A 134 0.41 30.18 -1.89
CA ASN A 134 1.33 30.14 -3.02
C ASN A 134 2.43 29.08 -2.77
N PRO A 135 2.61 28.07 -3.65
CA PRO A 135 3.62 27.04 -3.50
C PRO A 135 5.04 27.56 -3.28
N ASP A 136 5.43 28.62 -4.00
CA ASP A 136 6.77 29.22 -3.87
C ASP A 136 7.02 29.80 -2.47
N VAL A 137 5.94 30.15 -1.74
CA VAL A 137 6.03 30.74 -0.41
C VAL A 137 5.93 29.67 0.68
N TYR A 138 5.02 28.69 0.56
CA TYR A 138 4.86 27.69 1.61
C TYR A 138 5.85 26.52 1.53
N LEU A 139 6.46 26.23 0.38
CA LEU A 139 7.38 25.10 0.21
C LEU A 139 8.55 25.10 1.21
N PRO A 140 9.23 26.21 1.52
CA PRO A 140 10.26 26.26 2.55
C PRO A 140 9.77 25.90 3.96
N TYR A 141 8.47 26.16 4.26
CA TYR A 141 7.84 25.76 5.52
C TYR A 141 7.51 24.27 5.51
N LEU A 142 6.98 23.76 4.39
CA LEU A 142 6.71 22.33 4.21
C LEU A 142 7.98 21.48 4.38
N GLN A 143 9.10 21.93 3.86
CA GLN A 143 10.40 21.25 4.02
C GLN A 143 10.86 21.12 5.49
N LYS A 144 10.38 22.02 6.35
CA LYS A 144 10.74 22.06 7.77
C LYS A 144 9.59 21.65 8.68
N ILE A 145 8.50 21.17 8.09
CA ILE A 145 7.27 20.86 8.84
C ILE A 145 7.51 19.76 9.86
N HIS A 146 6.85 19.89 10.99
CA HIS A 146 6.60 18.84 11.96
C HIS A 146 5.10 18.77 12.19
N HIS A 147 4.43 17.86 11.50
CA HIS A 147 2.98 17.69 11.60
C HIS A 147 2.65 16.37 12.31
N LYS A 148 1.76 16.43 13.28
CA LYS A 148 1.29 15.26 14.00
C LYS A 148 0.08 14.67 13.27
N GLY A 149 0.35 13.70 12.41
CA GLY A 149 -0.67 13.02 11.59
C GLY A 149 -1.40 11.90 12.35
N ILE A 150 -2.42 11.36 11.69
CA ILE A 150 -3.18 10.20 12.15
C ILE A 150 -2.33 8.93 12.09
N MET A 151 -1.52 8.81 11.01
CA MET A 151 -0.68 7.64 10.77
C MET A 151 0.70 7.74 11.42
N GLY A 152 1.09 8.90 11.91
CA GLY A 152 2.38 9.15 12.56
C GLY A 152 2.82 10.59 12.46
N ASP A 153 3.97 10.88 13.03
CA ASP A 153 4.60 12.19 12.89
C ASP A 153 5.17 12.35 11.48
N ILE A 154 4.90 13.49 10.86
CA ILE A 154 5.32 13.81 9.49
C ILE A 154 6.40 14.89 9.55
N ALA A 155 7.59 14.53 9.15
CA ALA A 155 8.71 15.42 8.92
C ALA A 155 9.53 14.92 7.73
N PHE A 156 10.21 15.81 7.04
CA PHE A 156 10.97 15.47 5.83
C PHE A 156 12.48 15.67 6.05
N ASP A 157 13.26 14.86 5.37
CA ASP A 157 14.70 15.05 5.28
C ASP A 157 15.06 16.11 4.20
N ALA A 158 16.34 16.32 3.97
CA ALA A 158 16.83 17.30 2.99
C ALA A 158 16.48 16.96 1.53
N LYS A 159 16.08 15.71 1.26
CA LYS A 159 15.66 15.24 -0.07
C LYS A 159 14.13 15.28 -0.25
N GLY A 160 13.37 15.53 0.83
CA GLY A 160 11.93 15.49 0.86
C GLY A 160 11.37 14.10 1.17
N ASP A 161 12.23 13.15 1.56
CA ASP A 161 11.76 11.84 2.03
C ASP A 161 11.28 11.94 3.47
N ILE A 162 10.28 11.12 3.81
CA ILE A 162 9.73 11.10 5.17
C ILE A 162 10.78 10.55 6.15
N LYS A 163 10.99 11.26 7.26
CA LYS A 163 11.89 10.81 8.32
C LYS A 163 11.23 9.69 9.11
N ASP A 164 12.05 8.74 9.55
CA ASP A 164 11.63 7.62 10.40
C ASP A 164 10.43 6.85 9.80
N GLY A 165 10.45 6.72 8.46
CA GLY A 165 9.42 6.01 7.71
C GLY A 165 9.30 4.56 8.14
N VAL A 166 8.07 4.08 8.27
CA VAL A 166 7.73 2.72 8.69
C VAL A 166 7.18 1.96 7.50
N LEU A 167 7.52 0.68 7.39
CA LEU A 167 6.93 -0.26 6.44
C LEU A 167 6.22 -1.38 7.19
N SER A 168 4.96 -1.62 6.85
CA SER A 168 4.20 -2.74 7.37
C SER A 168 4.11 -3.85 6.33
N LEU A 169 4.56 -5.05 6.70
CA LEU A 169 4.50 -6.24 5.85
C LEU A 169 3.28 -7.07 6.18
N TYR A 170 2.52 -7.42 5.17
CA TYR A 170 1.30 -8.21 5.27
C TYR A 170 1.36 -9.49 4.44
N THR A 171 0.53 -10.44 4.83
CA THR A 171 0.12 -11.60 4.03
C THR A 171 -1.39 -11.78 4.11
N TYR A 172 -1.91 -12.83 3.45
CA TYR A 172 -3.31 -13.22 3.57
C TYR A 172 -3.40 -14.59 4.22
N GLN A 173 -4.28 -14.70 5.23
CA GLN A 173 -4.56 -15.94 5.96
C GLN A 173 -6.07 -16.06 6.19
N ASN A 174 -6.65 -17.21 5.84
CA ASN A 174 -8.08 -17.48 6.01
C ASN A 174 -8.98 -16.37 5.39
N GLY A 175 -8.59 -15.89 4.20
CA GLY A 175 -9.32 -14.85 3.48
C GLY A 175 -9.23 -13.45 4.12
N LYS A 176 -8.24 -13.20 4.98
CA LYS A 176 -8.02 -11.89 5.62
C LYS A 176 -6.59 -11.44 5.46
N ARG A 177 -6.41 -10.15 5.21
CA ARG A 177 -5.10 -9.51 5.26
C ARG A 177 -4.59 -9.50 6.70
N THR A 178 -3.41 -10.05 6.92
CA THR A 178 -2.80 -10.25 8.24
C THR A 178 -1.45 -9.58 8.29
N LEU A 179 -1.23 -8.73 9.29
CA LEU A 179 0.07 -8.11 9.55
C LEU A 179 1.07 -9.17 9.98
N ILE A 180 2.26 -9.16 9.36
CA ILE A 180 3.38 -10.04 9.72
C ILE A 180 4.38 -9.28 10.59
N ASN A 181 4.79 -8.10 10.13
CA ASN A 181 5.85 -7.33 10.78
C ASN A 181 5.74 -5.84 10.44
N VAL A 182 6.29 -5.02 11.30
CA VAL A 182 6.48 -3.59 11.10
C VAL A 182 7.97 -3.32 11.14
N LEU A 183 8.50 -2.75 10.06
CA LEU A 183 9.91 -2.44 9.88
C LEU A 183 10.11 -0.91 10.02
N GLN A 184 11.05 -0.51 10.86
CA GLN A 184 11.56 0.86 11.00
C GLN A 184 12.97 0.95 10.48
#